data_e9c69b35b30765727d2faf21ba3726e2
#
_entry.id   e9c69b35b30765727d2faf21ba3726e2
#
_cell.length_a   1.000
_cell.length_b   1.000
_cell.length_c   1.000
_cell.angle_alpha   90.00
_cell.angle_beta   90.00
_cell.angle_gamma   90.00
#
_symmetry.space_group_name_H-M   'P 1'
#
loop_
_entity.id
_entity.type
_entity.pdbx_description
1 polymer ?
#
loop_
_entity_poly.entity_id
_entity_poly.type
_entity_poly.pdbx_seq_one_letter_code
_entity_poly.pdbx_strand_id
1 'polypeptide(L)'
;MQNSSLFEVMLRRVLIMQIYETIRETIPSGALELSAIVVTLHDAKKRRKKMMQSIRSCVLPLAMLTGGVFYGFFSRFSTAIPYFIFTMLLLTFCKLAPKDVKFKKLHLWLILIQILGSIAVYLIVSLFDTVTAQGAFICILAPTAMAAAVITGMLGGNVAFLTSYVLVSNIGTALAAPVIFSFMGPNTEMPFTDSFIYICREVMPLLILPLLAAWTIRAAAPPLHRALLKINPVTFYLWAFSLTIVTGRTVKFLSEQQNPDYTTEISLAAIALAICLAQFKAGKYIGNRYGERIAAGQGLGQKNTILAIWMSQMYLNPVASVGPASYVLWQNIVNSYQLWIKKNRDDKCASSHEARKK
;
A
#
# COMPACT_ATOMS: atom_id res chain seq x y z
N MET A 1 22.85 -3.74 15.42
CA MET A 1 23.04 -2.32 15.13
C MET A 1 21.75 -1.48 15.32
N GLN A 2 20.85 -1.87 16.23
CA GLN A 2 19.57 -1.14 16.47
C GLN A 2 19.53 -0.46 17.87
N ASN A 3 20.55 -0.66 18.70
CA ASN A 3 20.66 -0.04 20.02
C ASN A 3 21.30 1.37 19.99
N SER A 4 21.90 1.79 18.86
CA SER A 4 22.51 3.11 18.74
C SER A 4 21.49 4.25 18.67
N SER A 5 20.31 4.04 18.09
CA SER A 5 19.33 5.11 17.93
C SER A 5 18.58 5.46 19.23
N LEU A 6 18.34 4.48 20.09
CA LEU A 6 17.70 4.73 21.40
C LEU A 6 18.66 5.38 22.39
N PHE A 7 19.92 4.95 22.36
CA PHE A 7 21.00 5.51 23.16
C PHE A 7 21.29 6.96 22.72
N GLU A 8 21.33 7.23 21.41
CA GLU A 8 21.46 8.60 20.88
C GLU A 8 20.29 9.52 21.26
N VAL A 9 19.08 9.00 21.26
CA VAL A 9 17.89 9.78 21.71
C VAL A 9 17.91 10.02 23.21
N MET A 10 18.34 9.03 24.01
CA MET A 10 18.53 9.19 25.47
C MET A 10 19.69 10.15 25.78
N LEU A 11 20.83 10.00 25.09
CA LEU A 11 21.98 10.89 25.25
C LEU A 11 21.62 12.34 24.90
N ARG A 12 20.88 12.54 23.79
CA ARG A 12 20.36 13.87 23.42
C ARG A 12 19.39 14.44 24.46
N ARG A 13 18.54 13.61 25.09
CA ARG A 13 17.64 14.07 26.16
C ARG A 13 18.41 14.44 27.43
N VAL A 14 19.38 13.63 27.83
CA VAL A 14 20.21 13.90 28.99
C VAL A 14 21.09 15.12 28.73
N LEU A 15 21.69 15.22 27.53
CA LEU A 15 22.49 16.40 27.16
C LEU A 15 21.64 17.68 27.10
N ILE A 16 20.42 17.60 26.55
CA ILE A 16 19.48 18.73 26.54
C ILE A 16 19.03 19.09 27.94
N MET A 17 18.82 18.14 28.85
CA MET A 17 18.51 18.45 30.24
C MET A 17 19.70 19.05 30.99
N GLN A 18 20.92 18.53 30.82
CA GLN A 18 22.13 19.12 31.42
C GLN A 18 22.44 20.50 30.84
N ILE A 19 22.29 20.69 29.52
CA ILE A 19 22.40 22.00 28.90
C ILE A 19 21.31 22.93 29.44
N TYR A 20 20.10 22.45 29.66
CA TYR A 20 18.99 23.23 30.24
C TYR A 20 19.25 23.65 31.69
N GLU A 21 19.80 22.77 32.54
CA GLU A 21 20.19 23.11 33.92
C GLU A 21 21.38 24.08 33.94
N THR A 22 22.41 23.88 33.12
CA THR A 22 23.55 24.76 33.00
C THR A 22 23.15 26.15 32.48
N ILE A 23 22.22 26.20 31.51
CA ILE A 23 21.64 27.41 30.94
C ILE A 23 20.78 28.16 31.98
N ARG A 24 20.01 27.43 32.79
CA ARG A 24 19.14 27.98 33.85
C ARG A 24 19.93 28.71 34.94
N GLU A 25 21.16 28.26 35.20
CA GLU A 25 22.03 28.89 36.19
C GLU A 25 22.85 30.09 35.63
N THR A 26 22.94 30.22 34.28
CA THR A 26 23.90 31.16 33.67
C THR A 26 23.27 32.33 32.91
N ILE A 27 21.92 32.39 32.68
CA ILE A 27 21.34 33.35 31.74
C ILE A 27 20.16 34.16 32.33
N PRO A 28 20.13 35.51 32.08
CA PRO A 28 19.04 36.38 32.54
C PRO A 28 17.72 36.12 31.80
N SER A 29 16.61 36.63 32.35
CA SER A 29 15.21 36.39 32.07
C SER A 29 14.73 36.23 30.59
N GLY A 30 15.50 36.68 29.62
CA GLY A 30 15.17 36.53 28.17
C GLY A 30 15.29 35.12 27.60
N ALA A 31 16.00 34.20 28.26
CA ALA A 31 16.18 32.83 27.76
C ALA A 31 15.05 31.90 28.17
N LEU A 32 14.29 32.23 29.21
CA LEU A 32 13.05 31.52 29.57
C LEU A 32 11.98 31.68 28.49
N GLU A 33 11.92 32.87 27.85
CA GLU A 33 11.02 33.06 26.69
C GLU A 33 11.43 32.22 25.48
N LEU A 34 12.75 32.12 25.19
CA LEU A 34 13.22 31.32 24.05
C LEU A 34 12.93 29.81 24.23
N SER A 35 13.09 29.29 25.45
CA SER A 35 12.77 27.90 25.76
C SER A 35 11.27 27.63 25.68
N ALA A 36 10.42 28.53 26.12
CA ALA A 36 8.97 28.46 26.02
C ALA A 36 8.53 28.52 24.51
N ILE A 37 9.18 29.34 23.71
CA ILE A 37 8.94 29.41 22.25
C ILE A 37 9.36 28.10 21.57
N VAL A 38 10.50 27.51 21.91
CA VAL A 38 10.95 26.21 21.34
C VAL A 38 10.00 25.08 21.73
N VAL A 39 9.52 25.03 22.96
CA VAL A 39 8.54 24.04 23.44
C VAL A 39 7.19 24.23 22.73
N THR A 40 6.71 25.46 22.60
CA THR A 40 5.47 25.78 21.89
C THR A 40 5.54 25.45 20.39
N LEU A 41 6.68 25.72 19.75
CA LEU A 41 6.93 25.34 18.36
C LEU A 41 7.01 23.82 18.18
N HIS A 42 7.62 23.10 19.13
CA HIS A 42 7.66 21.65 19.12
C HIS A 42 6.26 21.03 19.27
N ASP A 43 5.48 21.54 20.20
CA ASP A 43 4.09 21.10 20.43
C ASP A 43 3.17 21.47 19.27
N ALA A 44 3.32 22.64 18.67
CA ALA A 44 2.62 23.05 17.46
C ALA A 44 2.95 22.11 16.28
N LYS A 45 4.24 21.76 16.11
CA LYS A 45 4.69 20.79 15.10
C LYS A 45 4.14 19.39 15.38
N LYS A 46 4.06 18.96 16.62
CA LYS A 46 3.48 17.69 17.04
C LYS A 46 1.95 17.65 16.82
N ARG A 47 1.24 18.73 17.17
CA ARG A 47 -0.21 18.91 16.91
C ARG A 47 -0.50 18.92 15.41
N ARG A 48 0.29 19.66 14.62
CA ARG A 48 0.17 19.69 13.15
C ARG A 48 0.38 18.31 12.53
N LYS A 49 1.39 17.56 13.01
CA LYS A 49 1.64 16.18 12.56
C LYS A 49 0.48 15.23 12.90
N LYS A 50 -0.10 15.36 14.11
CA LYS A 50 -1.26 14.56 14.54
C LYS A 50 -2.51 14.91 13.72
N MET A 51 -2.75 16.21 13.48
CA MET A 51 -3.86 16.68 12.65
C MET A 51 -3.72 16.19 11.20
N MET A 52 -2.52 16.28 10.61
CA MET A 52 -2.24 15.76 9.28
C MET A 52 -2.44 14.25 9.17
N GLN A 53 -2.11 13.48 10.21
CA GLN A 53 -2.39 12.05 10.26
C GLN A 53 -3.89 11.77 10.34
N SER A 54 -4.64 12.53 11.13
CA SER A 54 -6.10 12.40 11.24
C SER A 54 -6.78 12.73 9.90
N ILE A 55 -6.38 13.83 9.23
CA ILE A 55 -6.89 14.18 7.91
C ILE A 55 -6.61 13.05 6.90
N ARG A 56 -5.39 12.51 6.88
CA ARG A 56 -5.04 11.40 5.98
C ARG A 56 -5.89 10.15 6.19
N SER A 57 -6.32 9.88 7.43
CA SER A 57 -7.20 8.74 7.74
C SER A 57 -8.60 8.92 7.17
N CYS A 58 -9.09 10.16 7.04
CA CYS A 58 -10.40 10.46 6.47
C CYS A 58 -10.41 10.54 4.94
N VAL A 59 -9.23 10.71 4.30
CA VAL A 59 -9.14 10.86 2.85
C VAL A 59 -9.68 9.64 2.10
N LEU A 60 -9.42 8.44 2.59
CA LEU A 60 -9.89 7.19 1.96
C LEU A 60 -11.42 7.09 1.92
N PRO A 61 -12.15 7.14 3.06
CA PRO A 61 -13.61 7.12 3.03
C PRO A 61 -14.18 8.30 2.23
N LEU A 62 -13.58 9.49 2.34
CA LEU A 62 -14.04 10.67 1.62
C LEU A 62 -13.86 10.50 0.11
N ALA A 63 -12.74 9.98 -0.37
CA ALA A 63 -12.50 9.71 -1.78
C ALA A 63 -13.50 8.71 -2.35
N MET A 64 -13.78 7.62 -1.61
CA MET A 64 -14.78 6.62 -2.02
C MET A 64 -16.20 7.20 -2.01
N LEU A 65 -16.58 7.94 -0.99
CA LEU A 65 -17.87 8.63 -0.91
C LEU A 65 -18.05 9.62 -2.06
N THR A 66 -17.05 10.48 -2.30
CA THR A 66 -17.10 11.47 -3.39
C THR A 66 -17.19 10.77 -4.75
N GLY A 67 -16.42 9.72 -4.97
CA GLY A 67 -16.48 8.91 -6.19
C GLY A 67 -17.84 8.25 -6.37
N GLY A 68 -18.43 7.72 -5.31
CA GLY A 68 -19.75 7.07 -5.32
C GLY A 68 -20.89 8.04 -5.57
N VAL A 69 -20.91 9.19 -4.86
CA VAL A 69 -21.97 10.21 -5.02
C VAL A 69 -21.92 10.89 -6.39
N PHE A 70 -20.72 11.23 -6.86
CA PHE A 70 -20.54 11.91 -8.16
C PHE A 70 -20.04 10.96 -9.25
N TYR A 71 -20.51 9.69 -9.25
CA TYR A 71 -20.03 8.65 -10.15
C TYR A 71 -20.16 9.02 -11.64
N GLY A 72 -21.24 9.70 -12.04
CA GLY A 72 -21.45 10.14 -13.41
C GLY A 72 -20.38 11.11 -13.93
N PHE A 73 -19.83 11.95 -13.05
CA PHE A 73 -18.74 12.87 -13.36
C PHE A 73 -17.38 12.15 -13.35
N PHE A 74 -17.04 11.49 -12.26
CA PHE A 74 -15.70 10.90 -12.09
C PHE A 74 -15.45 9.73 -13.03
N SER A 75 -16.46 8.95 -13.39
CA SER A 75 -16.30 7.84 -14.33
C SER A 75 -15.80 8.26 -15.72
N ARG A 76 -16.04 9.52 -16.13
CA ARG A 76 -15.52 10.07 -17.40
C ARG A 76 -14.00 10.15 -17.45
N PHE A 77 -13.34 10.22 -16.30
CA PHE A 77 -11.87 10.27 -16.19
C PHE A 77 -11.21 8.90 -16.11
N SER A 78 -11.97 7.82 -16.31
CA SER A 78 -11.44 6.44 -16.20
C SER A 78 -10.28 6.15 -17.15
N THR A 79 -10.22 6.77 -18.32
CA THR A 79 -9.11 6.68 -19.28
C THR A 79 -7.80 7.25 -18.76
N ALA A 80 -7.83 8.12 -17.75
CA ALA A 80 -6.64 8.69 -17.12
C ALA A 80 -6.01 7.77 -16.06
N ILE A 81 -6.71 6.72 -15.59
CA ILE A 81 -6.26 5.83 -14.52
C ILE A 81 -4.88 5.21 -14.81
N PRO A 82 -4.59 4.64 -16.01
CA PRO A 82 -3.29 4.06 -16.31
C PRO A 82 -2.14 5.08 -16.16
N TYR A 83 -2.35 6.32 -16.58
CA TYR A 83 -1.34 7.40 -16.44
C TYR A 83 -1.09 7.77 -14.97
N PHE A 84 -2.12 7.77 -14.13
CA PHE A 84 -1.95 7.98 -12.69
C PHE A 84 -1.23 6.81 -12.03
N ILE A 85 -1.57 5.56 -12.40
CA ILE A 85 -0.88 4.36 -11.92
C ILE A 85 0.60 4.42 -12.33
N PHE A 86 0.90 4.72 -13.61
CA PHE A 86 2.25 4.87 -14.10
C PHE A 86 3.04 5.91 -13.31
N THR A 87 2.47 7.11 -13.13
CA THR A 87 3.10 8.21 -12.39
C THR A 87 3.35 7.83 -10.93
N MET A 88 2.38 7.19 -10.28
CA MET A 88 2.54 6.72 -8.90
C MET A 88 3.63 5.67 -8.77
N LEU A 89 3.70 4.72 -9.70
CA LEU A 89 4.76 3.71 -9.74
C LEU A 89 6.13 4.33 -10.02
N LEU A 90 6.23 5.27 -10.96
CA LEU A 90 7.46 5.98 -11.29
C LEU A 90 8.01 6.72 -10.05
N LEU A 91 7.20 7.59 -9.43
CA LEU A 91 7.59 8.34 -8.23
C LEU A 91 8.00 7.41 -7.08
N THR A 92 7.39 6.27 -7.02
CA THR A 92 7.59 5.21 -6.06
C THR A 92 8.93 4.50 -6.29
N PHE A 93 9.19 4.05 -7.53
CA PHE A 93 10.43 3.36 -7.90
C PHE A 93 11.66 4.28 -7.89
N CYS A 94 11.49 5.61 -8.01
CA CYS A 94 12.55 6.56 -7.79
C CYS A 94 13.21 6.44 -6.40
N LYS A 95 12.49 5.97 -5.38
CA LYS A 95 13.04 5.72 -4.04
C LYS A 95 13.89 4.45 -3.97
N LEU A 96 13.74 3.54 -4.93
CA LEU A 96 14.39 2.25 -4.94
C LEU A 96 15.68 2.30 -5.76
N ALA A 97 16.83 2.14 -5.10
CA ALA A 97 18.08 1.98 -5.83
C ALA A 97 18.30 0.51 -6.21
N PRO A 98 18.82 0.21 -7.42
CA PRO A 98 19.12 -1.17 -7.82
C PRO A 98 20.00 -1.92 -6.81
N LYS A 99 20.98 -1.22 -6.21
CA LYS A 99 21.89 -1.76 -5.18
C LYS A 99 21.21 -2.15 -3.85
N ASP A 100 20.02 -1.58 -3.57
CA ASP A 100 19.29 -1.82 -2.32
C ASP A 100 18.38 -3.05 -2.44
N VAL A 101 18.20 -3.57 -3.66
CA VAL A 101 17.38 -4.75 -3.93
C VAL A 101 18.16 -6.00 -3.56
N LYS A 102 17.69 -6.69 -2.53
CA LYS A 102 18.31 -7.94 -2.05
C LYS A 102 17.29 -9.07 -2.09
N PHE A 103 17.52 -10.03 -2.97
CA PHE A 103 16.65 -11.20 -3.09
C PHE A 103 16.97 -12.22 -1.98
N LYS A 104 15.93 -12.69 -1.30
CA LYS A 104 15.99 -13.77 -0.31
C LYS A 104 15.04 -14.90 -0.71
N LYS A 105 15.30 -16.13 -0.27
CA LYS A 105 14.42 -17.29 -0.51
C LYS A 105 12.96 -17.02 -0.13
N LEU A 106 12.72 -16.20 0.90
CA LEU A 106 11.39 -15.83 1.33
C LEU A 106 10.62 -15.03 0.25
N HIS A 107 11.29 -14.18 -0.56
CA HIS A 107 10.63 -13.48 -1.67
C HIS A 107 10.04 -14.46 -2.68
N LEU A 108 10.75 -15.55 -2.97
CA LEU A 108 10.25 -16.60 -3.87
C LEU A 108 9.02 -17.29 -3.28
N TRP A 109 9.02 -17.65 -2.00
CA TRP A 109 7.84 -18.24 -1.36
C TRP A 109 6.64 -17.30 -1.38
N LEU A 110 6.84 -16.02 -1.09
CA LEU A 110 5.75 -15.04 -1.09
C LEU A 110 5.14 -14.85 -2.48
N ILE A 111 5.97 -14.76 -3.55
CA ILE A 111 5.44 -14.62 -4.92
C ILE A 111 4.76 -15.90 -5.42
N LEU A 112 5.28 -17.07 -5.06
CA LEU A 112 4.61 -18.34 -5.36
C LEU A 112 3.24 -18.42 -4.69
N ILE A 113 3.12 -18.03 -3.43
CA ILE A 113 1.84 -18.00 -2.71
C ILE A 113 0.90 -16.98 -3.36
N GLN A 114 1.40 -15.83 -3.78
CA GLN A 114 0.60 -14.82 -4.47
C GLN A 114 0.04 -15.36 -5.79
N ILE A 115 0.87 -15.96 -6.64
CA ILE A 115 0.45 -16.44 -7.97
C ILE A 115 -0.35 -17.74 -7.84
N LEU A 116 0.21 -18.78 -7.23
CA LEU A 116 -0.46 -20.09 -7.13
C LEU A 116 -1.69 -20.02 -6.22
N GLY A 117 -1.62 -19.24 -5.14
CA GLY A 117 -2.75 -19.01 -4.25
C GLY A 117 -3.90 -18.28 -4.94
N SER A 118 -3.62 -17.35 -5.87
CA SER A 118 -4.66 -16.69 -6.64
C SER A 118 -5.39 -17.68 -7.58
N ILE A 119 -4.63 -18.54 -8.25
CA ILE A 119 -5.17 -19.57 -9.13
C ILE A 119 -6.00 -20.59 -8.32
N ALA A 120 -5.45 -21.07 -7.19
CA ALA A 120 -6.14 -22.04 -6.35
C ALA A 120 -7.48 -21.50 -5.82
N VAL A 121 -7.50 -20.26 -5.34
CA VAL A 121 -8.74 -19.62 -4.86
C VAL A 121 -9.72 -19.41 -6.00
N TYR A 122 -9.25 -19.02 -7.19
CA TYR A 122 -10.12 -18.92 -8.36
C TYR A 122 -10.80 -20.26 -8.67
N LEU A 123 -10.02 -21.35 -8.77
CA LEU A 123 -10.55 -22.68 -9.09
C LEU A 123 -11.56 -23.17 -8.04
N ILE A 124 -11.33 -22.90 -6.76
CA ILE A 124 -12.25 -23.30 -5.69
C ILE A 124 -13.54 -22.48 -5.74
N VAL A 125 -13.43 -21.16 -5.85
CA VAL A 125 -14.59 -20.26 -5.77
C VAL A 125 -15.41 -20.30 -7.06
N SER A 126 -14.79 -20.57 -8.21
CA SER A 126 -15.49 -20.67 -9.51
C SER A 126 -16.45 -21.87 -9.58
N LEU A 127 -16.33 -22.84 -8.66
CA LEU A 127 -17.31 -23.91 -8.51
C LEU A 127 -18.69 -23.41 -8.02
N PHE A 128 -18.73 -22.22 -7.41
CA PHE A 128 -19.94 -21.61 -6.86
C PHE A 128 -20.39 -20.41 -7.70
N ASP A 129 -19.50 -19.46 -7.93
CA ASP A 129 -19.77 -18.27 -8.75
C ASP A 129 -18.50 -17.72 -9.41
N THR A 130 -18.53 -17.57 -10.73
CA THR A 130 -17.39 -17.15 -11.53
C THR A 130 -17.01 -15.68 -11.26
N VAL A 131 -17.98 -14.79 -11.06
CA VAL A 131 -17.73 -13.38 -10.83
C VAL A 131 -17.06 -13.17 -9.46
N THR A 132 -17.57 -13.84 -8.44
CA THR A 132 -16.96 -13.85 -7.10
C THR A 132 -15.56 -14.45 -7.15
N ALA A 133 -15.34 -15.51 -7.94
CA ALA A 133 -14.01 -16.10 -8.12
C ALA A 133 -13.02 -15.13 -8.76
N GLN A 134 -13.43 -14.37 -9.77
CA GLN A 134 -12.59 -13.33 -10.39
C GLN A 134 -12.23 -12.22 -9.41
N GLY A 135 -13.16 -11.76 -8.59
CA GLY A 135 -12.91 -10.78 -7.54
C GLY A 135 -11.98 -11.29 -6.44
N ALA A 136 -12.16 -12.54 -6.03
CA ALA A 136 -11.28 -13.23 -5.08
C ALA A 136 -9.85 -13.37 -5.64
N PHE A 137 -9.74 -13.83 -6.87
CA PHE A 137 -8.49 -14.00 -7.60
C PHE A 137 -7.67 -12.70 -7.64
N ILE A 138 -8.27 -11.60 -8.11
CA ILE A 138 -7.54 -10.35 -8.27
C ILE A 138 -7.11 -9.74 -6.93
N CYS A 139 -7.86 -9.97 -5.84
CA CYS A 139 -7.46 -9.57 -4.49
C CYS A 139 -6.16 -10.26 -4.04
N ILE A 140 -5.83 -11.44 -4.57
CA ILE A 140 -4.61 -12.17 -4.25
C ILE A 140 -3.51 -11.85 -5.25
N LEU A 141 -3.80 -11.88 -6.56
CA LEU A 141 -2.83 -11.66 -7.63
C LEU A 141 -2.26 -10.24 -7.62
N ALA A 142 -3.04 -9.23 -7.27
CA ALA A 142 -2.61 -7.84 -7.27
C ALA A 142 -1.26 -7.66 -6.57
N PRO A 143 -0.34 -6.84 -7.15
CA PRO A 143 0.98 -6.66 -6.58
C PRO A 143 0.92 -5.90 -5.26
N THR A 144 1.98 -6.02 -4.48
CA THR A 144 2.10 -5.33 -3.20
C THR A 144 2.17 -3.82 -3.38
N ALA A 145 1.41 -3.08 -2.57
CA ALA A 145 1.46 -1.62 -2.56
C ALA A 145 2.76 -1.11 -1.93
N MET A 146 3.28 0.01 -2.44
CA MET A 146 4.43 0.69 -1.82
C MET A 146 4.14 1.27 -0.44
N ALA A 147 2.88 1.59 -0.15
CA ALA A 147 2.46 2.00 1.19
C ALA A 147 2.79 0.94 2.25
N ALA A 148 2.89 -0.34 1.87
CA ALA A 148 3.31 -1.42 2.73
C ALA A 148 4.69 -1.17 3.37
N ALA A 149 5.64 -0.54 2.65
CA ALA A 149 6.96 -0.22 3.18
C ALA A 149 6.89 0.79 4.34
N VAL A 150 6.00 1.79 4.22
CA VAL A 150 5.77 2.79 5.28
C VAL A 150 5.16 2.13 6.52
N ILE A 151 4.10 1.32 6.33
CA ILE A 151 3.44 0.62 7.43
C ILE A 151 4.39 -0.39 8.08
N THR A 152 5.20 -1.10 7.29
CA THR A 152 6.23 -2.01 7.82
C THR A 152 7.22 -1.27 8.73
N GLY A 153 7.70 -0.10 8.31
CA GLY A 153 8.57 0.74 9.13
C GLY A 153 7.89 1.21 10.43
N MET A 154 6.63 1.64 10.34
CA MET A 154 5.84 2.03 11.52
C MET A 154 5.61 0.87 12.48
N LEU A 155 5.47 -0.35 11.98
CA LEU A 155 5.34 -1.57 12.79
C LEU A 155 6.68 -2.09 13.33
N GLY A 156 7.81 -1.53 12.87
CA GLY A 156 9.16 -1.95 13.28
C GLY A 156 9.68 -3.17 12.51
N GLY A 157 9.15 -3.42 11.31
CA GLY A 157 9.62 -4.48 10.40
C GLY A 157 10.74 -4.04 9.48
N ASN A 158 11.28 -4.99 8.72
CA ASN A 158 12.37 -4.77 7.77
C ASN A 158 11.86 -4.13 6.47
N VAL A 159 12.04 -2.81 6.37
CA VAL A 159 11.61 -2.01 5.21
C VAL A 159 12.38 -2.40 3.95
N ALA A 160 13.69 -2.69 4.06
CA ALA A 160 14.52 -3.05 2.90
C ALA A 160 14.07 -4.38 2.28
N PHE A 161 13.77 -5.39 3.13
CA PHE A 161 13.18 -6.65 2.68
C PHE A 161 11.87 -6.40 1.92
N LEU A 162 10.95 -5.63 2.51
CA LEU A 162 9.66 -5.41 1.90
C LEU A 162 9.76 -4.62 0.59
N THR A 163 10.64 -3.61 0.52
CA THR A 163 10.85 -2.85 -0.70
C THR A 163 11.34 -3.73 -1.85
N SER A 164 12.25 -4.69 -1.56
CA SER A 164 12.66 -5.70 -2.53
C SER A 164 11.50 -6.61 -2.94
N TYR A 165 10.62 -6.99 -1.98
CA TYR A 165 9.45 -7.80 -2.30
C TYR A 165 8.43 -7.05 -3.16
N VAL A 166 8.21 -5.76 -2.93
CA VAL A 166 7.33 -4.94 -3.79
C VAL A 166 7.78 -5.02 -5.24
N LEU A 167 9.09 -4.93 -5.50
CA LEU A 167 9.62 -5.08 -6.85
C LEU A 167 9.33 -6.48 -7.43
N VAL A 168 9.65 -7.53 -6.67
CA VAL A 168 9.37 -8.93 -7.07
C VAL A 168 7.89 -9.14 -7.36
N SER A 169 7.02 -8.62 -6.51
CA SER A 169 5.57 -8.74 -6.66
C SER A 169 5.05 -8.00 -7.90
N ASN A 170 5.56 -6.80 -8.21
CA ASN A 170 5.17 -6.07 -9.42
C ASN A 170 5.64 -6.79 -10.68
N ILE A 171 6.89 -7.25 -10.74
CA ILE A 171 7.42 -8.00 -11.89
C ILE A 171 6.66 -9.34 -12.03
N GLY A 172 6.48 -10.08 -10.94
CA GLY A 172 5.77 -11.34 -10.95
C GLY A 172 4.33 -11.20 -11.44
N THR A 173 3.61 -10.16 -11.00
CA THR A 173 2.25 -9.87 -11.50
C THR A 173 2.28 -9.46 -12.97
N ALA A 174 3.26 -8.64 -13.40
CA ALA A 174 3.37 -8.23 -14.81
C ALA A 174 3.56 -9.42 -15.75
N LEU A 175 4.28 -10.45 -15.31
CA LEU A 175 4.51 -11.68 -16.08
C LEU A 175 3.31 -12.65 -16.01
N ALA A 176 2.71 -12.80 -14.82
CA ALA A 176 1.64 -13.77 -14.59
C ALA A 176 0.26 -13.28 -15.10
N ALA A 177 -0.05 -11.99 -14.95
CA ALA A 177 -1.36 -11.45 -15.28
C ALA A 177 -1.77 -11.66 -16.74
N PRO A 178 -0.93 -11.37 -17.77
CA PRO A 178 -1.33 -11.61 -19.15
C PRO A 178 -1.68 -13.06 -19.43
N VAL A 179 -0.89 -14.00 -18.91
CA VAL A 179 -1.13 -15.43 -19.07
C VAL A 179 -2.47 -15.81 -18.46
N ILE A 180 -2.69 -15.44 -17.19
CA ILE A 180 -3.86 -15.89 -16.44
C ILE A 180 -5.15 -15.22 -16.96
N PHE A 181 -5.11 -13.91 -17.23
CA PHE A 181 -6.28 -13.20 -17.76
C PHE A 181 -6.71 -13.69 -19.15
N SER A 182 -5.76 -14.18 -19.97
CA SER A 182 -6.08 -14.76 -21.28
C SER A 182 -6.93 -16.02 -21.18
N PHE A 183 -6.90 -16.72 -20.04
CA PHE A 183 -7.78 -17.86 -19.77
C PHE A 183 -9.09 -17.49 -19.06
N MET A 184 -9.17 -16.32 -18.44
CA MET A 184 -10.27 -15.96 -17.54
C MET A 184 -11.13 -14.80 -18.06
N GLY A 185 -10.64 -14.03 -19.05
CA GLY A 185 -11.25 -12.79 -19.49
C GLY A 185 -12.51 -12.98 -20.32
N PRO A 186 -13.36 -11.94 -20.48
CA PRO A 186 -14.58 -11.97 -21.27
C PRO A 186 -14.34 -12.19 -22.77
N ASN A 187 -13.11 -12.06 -23.24
CA ASN A 187 -12.71 -12.25 -24.64
C ASN A 187 -12.45 -13.73 -24.99
N THR A 188 -13.26 -14.66 -24.44
CA THR A 188 -13.15 -16.09 -24.74
C THR A 188 -13.40 -16.43 -26.22
N GLU A 189 -13.95 -15.50 -26.99
CA GLU A 189 -14.11 -15.63 -28.44
C GLU A 189 -12.80 -15.33 -29.22
N MET A 190 -11.81 -14.66 -28.59
CA MET A 190 -10.50 -14.41 -29.19
C MET A 190 -9.56 -15.60 -28.97
N PRO A 191 -8.72 -15.93 -29.98
CA PRO A 191 -7.64 -16.89 -29.76
C PRO A 191 -6.75 -16.48 -28.58
N PHE A 192 -6.29 -17.47 -27.81
CA PHE A 192 -5.42 -17.23 -26.65
C PHE A 192 -4.24 -16.29 -26.98
N THR A 193 -3.60 -16.50 -28.12
CA THR A 193 -2.43 -15.71 -28.55
C THR A 193 -2.77 -14.24 -28.69
N ASP A 194 -3.91 -13.91 -29.27
CA ASP A 194 -4.31 -12.51 -29.50
C ASP A 194 -4.69 -11.83 -28.20
N SER A 195 -5.43 -12.52 -27.35
CA SER A 195 -5.76 -12.07 -25.99
C SER A 195 -4.49 -11.85 -25.15
N PHE A 196 -3.56 -12.80 -25.20
CA PHE A 196 -2.28 -12.70 -24.49
C PHE A 196 -1.45 -11.50 -24.96
N ILE A 197 -1.29 -11.32 -26.28
CA ILE A 197 -0.54 -10.19 -26.84
C ILE A 197 -1.20 -8.87 -26.48
N TYR A 198 -2.55 -8.79 -26.56
CA TYR A 198 -3.29 -7.60 -26.20
C TYR A 198 -3.05 -7.21 -24.72
N ILE A 199 -3.19 -8.16 -23.79
CA ILE A 199 -2.99 -7.91 -22.37
C ILE A 199 -1.52 -7.58 -22.05
N CYS A 200 -0.57 -8.26 -22.71
CA CYS A 200 0.85 -7.94 -22.58
C CYS A 200 1.16 -6.49 -22.97
N ARG A 201 0.59 -5.99 -24.07
CA ARG A 201 0.82 -4.62 -24.54
C ARG A 201 0.32 -3.55 -23.55
N GLU A 202 -0.70 -3.86 -22.79
CA GLU A 202 -1.30 -2.92 -21.82
C GLU A 202 -0.66 -3.06 -20.43
N VAL A 203 -0.52 -4.28 -19.89
CA VAL A 203 -0.12 -4.52 -18.51
C VAL A 203 1.39 -4.42 -18.32
N MET A 204 2.19 -5.01 -19.22
CA MET A 204 3.65 -5.03 -19.04
C MET A 204 4.26 -3.61 -19.06
N PRO A 205 3.94 -2.74 -20.02
CA PRO A 205 4.44 -1.37 -19.99
C PRO A 205 4.02 -0.63 -18.72
N LEU A 206 2.76 -0.79 -18.29
CA LEU A 206 2.25 -0.11 -17.12
C LEU A 206 3.01 -0.46 -15.84
N LEU A 207 3.50 -1.70 -15.70
CA LEU A 207 4.21 -2.17 -14.50
C LEU A 207 5.73 -2.09 -14.63
N ILE A 208 6.30 -2.33 -15.81
CA ILE A 208 7.74 -2.44 -16.02
C ILE A 208 8.36 -1.10 -16.41
N LEU A 209 7.73 -0.31 -17.33
CA LEU A 209 8.32 0.96 -17.77
C LEU A 209 8.53 1.98 -16.64
N PRO A 210 7.66 2.14 -15.64
CA PRO A 210 7.93 3.06 -14.53
C PRO A 210 9.21 2.71 -13.77
N LEU A 211 9.52 1.41 -13.63
CA LEU A 211 10.75 0.93 -12.99
C LEU A 211 11.97 1.27 -13.84
N LEU A 212 11.93 0.90 -15.13
CA LEU A 212 13.03 1.19 -16.06
C LEU A 212 13.27 2.69 -16.16
N ALA A 213 12.20 3.47 -16.31
CA ALA A 213 12.29 4.93 -16.36
C ALA A 213 12.90 5.52 -15.07
N ALA A 214 12.48 5.05 -13.89
CA ALA A 214 13.03 5.50 -12.61
C ALA A 214 14.54 5.24 -12.52
N TRP A 215 15.00 4.07 -12.92
CA TRP A 215 16.42 3.72 -12.88
C TRP A 215 17.23 4.45 -13.97
N THR A 216 16.68 4.62 -15.16
CA THR A 216 17.31 5.41 -16.25
C THR A 216 17.44 6.88 -15.84
N ILE A 217 16.38 7.49 -15.32
CA ILE A 217 16.41 8.88 -14.82
C ILE A 217 17.43 9.03 -13.69
N ARG A 218 17.52 8.05 -12.80
CA ARG A 218 18.52 8.05 -11.72
C ARG A 218 19.94 8.04 -12.24
N ALA A 219 20.22 7.25 -13.31
CA ALA A 219 21.56 7.11 -13.88
C ALA A 219 21.91 8.29 -14.80
N ALA A 220 21.00 8.65 -15.72
CA ALA A 220 21.26 9.61 -16.79
C ALA A 220 20.96 11.07 -16.40
N ALA A 221 20.00 11.31 -15.50
CA ALA A 221 19.55 12.64 -15.13
C ALA A 221 19.40 12.82 -13.60
N PRO A 222 20.50 12.81 -12.81
CA PRO A 222 20.46 12.94 -11.36
C PRO A 222 19.74 14.20 -10.83
N PRO A 223 19.78 15.37 -11.48
CA PRO A 223 19.01 16.55 -11.06
C PRO A 223 17.49 16.29 -11.14
N LEU A 224 17.02 15.69 -12.24
CA LEU A 224 15.62 15.32 -12.43
C LEU A 224 15.18 14.28 -11.40
N HIS A 225 16.02 13.26 -11.14
CA HIS A 225 15.74 12.26 -10.10
C HIS A 225 15.54 12.91 -8.73
N ARG A 226 16.41 13.88 -8.34
CA ARG A 226 16.27 14.63 -7.08
C ARG A 226 14.99 15.46 -7.03
N ALA A 227 14.57 16.05 -8.15
CA ALA A 227 13.30 16.77 -8.25
C ALA A 227 12.11 15.83 -8.06
N LEU A 228 12.10 14.65 -8.71
CA LEU A 228 11.06 13.63 -8.55
C LEU A 228 10.94 13.13 -7.11
N LEU A 229 12.05 12.97 -6.40
CA LEU A 229 12.03 12.61 -4.97
C LEU A 229 11.36 13.68 -4.10
N LYS A 230 11.53 14.97 -4.41
CA LYS A 230 10.90 16.07 -3.67
C LYS A 230 9.38 16.10 -3.85
N ILE A 231 8.88 15.82 -5.06
CA ILE A 231 7.45 15.81 -5.36
C ILE A 231 6.76 14.48 -5.00
N ASN A 232 7.49 13.51 -4.47
CA ASN A 232 6.94 12.20 -4.09
C ASN A 232 5.70 12.27 -3.17
N PRO A 233 5.52 13.25 -2.24
CA PRO A 233 4.29 13.40 -1.48
C PRO A 233 3.02 13.55 -2.33
N VAL A 234 3.14 13.98 -3.59
CA VAL A 234 2.04 14.07 -4.56
C VAL A 234 1.43 12.70 -4.84
N THR A 235 2.20 11.62 -4.72
CA THR A 235 1.70 10.23 -4.89
C THR A 235 0.48 9.93 -4.02
N PHE A 236 0.40 10.50 -2.83
CA PHE A 236 -0.77 10.33 -1.95
C PHE A 236 -2.04 10.98 -2.53
N TYR A 237 -1.92 12.16 -3.11
CA TYR A 237 -3.05 12.87 -3.74
C TYR A 237 -3.48 12.20 -5.05
N LEU A 238 -2.50 11.74 -5.85
CA LEU A 238 -2.77 10.93 -7.04
C LEU A 238 -3.49 9.63 -6.69
N TRP A 239 -3.08 8.97 -5.60
CA TRP A 239 -3.75 7.79 -5.08
C TRP A 239 -5.20 8.08 -4.67
N ALA A 240 -5.44 9.14 -3.90
CA ALA A 240 -6.78 9.51 -3.46
C ALA A 240 -7.69 9.86 -4.64
N PHE A 241 -7.18 10.63 -5.60
CA PHE A 241 -7.92 11.01 -6.80
C PHE A 241 -8.21 9.79 -7.70
N SER A 242 -7.22 8.92 -7.90
CA SER A 242 -7.43 7.66 -8.62
C SER A 242 -8.48 6.78 -7.95
N LEU A 243 -8.48 6.71 -6.61
CA LEU A 243 -9.48 5.96 -5.85
C LEU A 243 -10.88 6.53 -6.07
N THR A 244 -11.02 7.87 -6.10
CA THR A 244 -12.29 8.53 -6.43
C THR A 244 -12.80 8.13 -7.81
N ILE A 245 -11.92 8.13 -8.82
CA ILE A 245 -12.29 7.79 -10.20
C ILE A 245 -12.69 6.30 -10.33
N VAL A 246 -11.86 5.38 -9.79
CA VAL A 246 -12.16 3.94 -9.91
C VAL A 246 -13.42 3.57 -9.15
N THR A 247 -13.68 4.19 -7.98
CA THR A 247 -14.93 4.01 -7.25
C THR A 247 -16.11 4.54 -8.05
N GLY A 248 -15.99 5.74 -8.64
CA GLY A 248 -17.03 6.29 -9.51
C GLY A 248 -17.36 5.38 -10.70
N ARG A 249 -16.33 4.80 -11.34
CA ARG A 249 -16.53 3.84 -12.44
C ARG A 249 -17.23 2.56 -11.95
N THR A 250 -16.83 2.01 -10.81
CA THR A 250 -17.48 0.83 -10.21
C THR A 250 -18.95 1.10 -9.91
N VAL A 251 -19.25 2.22 -9.21
CA VAL A 251 -20.63 2.58 -8.87
C VAL A 251 -21.48 2.83 -10.12
N LYS A 252 -20.92 3.52 -11.13
CA LYS A 252 -21.60 3.71 -12.41
C LYS A 252 -21.99 2.38 -13.02
N PHE A 253 -21.05 1.45 -13.11
CA PHE A 253 -21.30 0.11 -13.66
C PHE A 253 -22.39 -0.62 -12.88
N LEU A 254 -22.35 -0.59 -11.54
CA LEU A 254 -23.37 -1.21 -10.69
C LEU A 254 -24.76 -0.56 -10.87
N SER A 255 -24.81 0.77 -11.02
CA SER A 255 -26.07 1.49 -11.21
C SER A 255 -26.72 1.31 -12.58
N GLU A 256 -25.93 0.92 -13.59
CA GLU A 256 -26.39 0.67 -14.96
C GLU A 256 -26.78 -0.81 -15.19
N GLN A 257 -26.63 -1.69 -14.19
CA GLN A 257 -27.09 -3.08 -14.28
C GLN A 257 -28.61 -3.16 -14.36
N GLN A 258 -29.12 -3.91 -15.34
CA GLN A 258 -30.55 -4.10 -15.51
C GLN A 258 -31.19 -4.97 -14.41
N ASN A 259 -30.42 -5.93 -13.85
CA ASN A 259 -30.84 -6.82 -12.77
C ASN A 259 -29.71 -6.85 -11.72
N PRO A 260 -29.68 -5.93 -10.73
CA PRO A 260 -28.64 -5.93 -9.71
C PRO A 260 -28.78 -7.14 -8.79
N ASP A 261 -27.75 -7.98 -8.74
CA ASP A 261 -27.64 -9.08 -7.79
C ASP A 261 -26.75 -8.65 -6.61
N TYR A 262 -27.37 -8.04 -5.61
CA TYR A 262 -26.66 -7.63 -4.39
C TYR A 262 -26.00 -8.79 -3.64
N THR A 263 -26.40 -10.03 -3.91
CA THR A 263 -25.79 -11.22 -3.31
C THR A 263 -24.35 -11.39 -3.76
N THR A 264 -24.08 -11.15 -5.05
CA THR A 264 -22.72 -11.20 -5.61
C THR A 264 -21.83 -10.10 -5.02
N GLU A 265 -22.33 -8.85 -4.92
CA GLU A 265 -21.55 -7.76 -4.34
C GLU A 265 -21.23 -7.98 -2.85
N ILE A 266 -22.20 -8.47 -2.07
CA ILE A 266 -21.99 -8.80 -0.65
C ILE A 266 -21.00 -9.96 -0.52
N SER A 267 -21.12 -10.99 -1.37
CA SER A 267 -20.20 -12.13 -1.41
C SER A 267 -18.77 -11.68 -1.75
N LEU A 268 -18.61 -10.77 -2.72
CA LEU A 268 -17.34 -10.17 -3.09
C LEU A 268 -16.72 -9.40 -1.93
N ALA A 269 -17.50 -8.61 -1.19
CA ALA A 269 -17.01 -7.87 -0.03
C ALA A 269 -16.61 -8.81 1.12
N ALA A 270 -17.39 -9.86 1.38
CA ALA A 270 -17.12 -10.84 2.43
C ALA A 270 -15.87 -11.68 2.11
N ILE A 271 -15.76 -12.19 0.88
CA ILE A 271 -14.60 -12.99 0.46
C ILE A 271 -13.32 -12.14 0.43
N ALA A 272 -13.41 -10.85 0.06
CA ALA A 272 -12.30 -9.92 0.11
C ALA A 272 -11.79 -9.72 1.56
N LEU A 273 -12.69 -9.69 2.56
CA LEU A 273 -12.29 -9.67 3.97
C LEU A 273 -11.56 -10.95 4.37
N ALA A 274 -12.14 -12.11 4.04
CA ALA A 274 -11.54 -13.40 4.37
C ALA A 274 -10.13 -13.53 3.75
N ILE A 275 -9.98 -13.17 2.48
CA ILE A 275 -8.70 -13.16 1.75
C ILE A 275 -7.72 -12.17 2.39
N CYS A 276 -8.16 -10.97 2.76
CA CYS A 276 -7.31 -9.98 3.40
C CYS A 276 -6.71 -10.53 4.70
N LEU A 277 -7.55 -11.08 5.57
CA LEU A 277 -7.11 -11.68 6.83
C LEU A 277 -6.18 -12.88 6.61
N ALA A 278 -6.54 -13.75 5.65
CA ALA A 278 -5.73 -14.92 5.29
C ALA A 278 -4.34 -14.52 4.78
N GLN A 279 -4.24 -13.54 3.89
CA GLN A 279 -2.97 -13.08 3.34
C GLN A 279 -2.07 -12.45 4.40
N PHE A 280 -2.59 -11.58 5.28
CA PHE A 280 -1.82 -11.05 6.41
C PHE A 280 -1.34 -12.16 7.35
N LYS A 281 -2.20 -13.14 7.66
CA LYS A 281 -1.88 -14.28 8.53
C LYS A 281 -0.84 -15.21 7.89
N ALA A 282 -1.03 -15.59 6.63
CA ALA A 282 -0.11 -16.45 5.88
C ALA A 282 1.27 -15.80 5.75
N GLY A 283 1.34 -14.51 5.36
CA GLY A 283 2.58 -13.79 5.29
C GLY A 283 3.32 -13.73 6.64
N LYS A 284 2.60 -13.44 7.73
CA LYS A 284 3.18 -13.46 9.09
C LYS A 284 3.66 -14.83 9.51
N TYR A 285 2.90 -15.88 9.20
CA TYR A 285 3.24 -17.26 9.57
C TYR A 285 4.52 -17.70 8.87
N ILE A 286 4.61 -17.53 7.55
CA ILE A 286 5.78 -17.91 6.77
C ILE A 286 6.97 -17.00 7.10
N GLY A 287 6.76 -15.70 7.16
CA GLY A 287 7.79 -14.73 7.49
C GLY A 287 8.40 -14.94 8.87
N ASN A 288 7.65 -15.49 9.82
CA ASN A 288 8.16 -15.81 11.16
C ASN A 288 9.31 -16.84 11.12
N ARG A 289 9.26 -17.80 10.18
CA ARG A 289 10.33 -18.80 9.99
C ARG A 289 11.64 -18.21 9.46
N TYR A 290 11.58 -17.00 8.90
CA TYR A 290 12.73 -16.30 8.31
C TYR A 290 13.10 -15.02 9.06
N GLY A 291 12.50 -14.76 10.24
CA GLY A 291 12.70 -13.51 11.00
C GLY A 291 12.08 -12.26 10.38
N GLU A 292 11.24 -12.41 9.34
CA GLU A 292 10.64 -11.30 8.59
C GLU A 292 9.10 -11.24 8.76
N ARG A 293 8.61 -11.58 9.96
CA ARG A 293 7.17 -11.73 10.25
C ARG A 293 6.32 -10.53 9.83
N ILE A 294 6.76 -9.31 10.16
CA ILE A 294 6.01 -8.07 9.87
C ILE A 294 6.07 -7.78 8.37
N ALA A 295 7.27 -7.81 7.80
CA ALA A 295 7.47 -7.46 6.40
C ALA A 295 6.76 -8.42 5.46
N ALA A 296 6.85 -9.74 5.70
CA ALA A 296 6.14 -10.74 4.90
C ALA A 296 4.61 -10.65 5.04
N GLY A 297 4.11 -10.35 6.25
CA GLY A 297 2.68 -10.09 6.48
C GLY A 297 2.16 -8.89 5.69
N GLN A 298 2.92 -7.79 5.70
CA GLN A 298 2.61 -6.61 4.91
C GLN A 298 2.76 -6.87 3.40
N GLY A 299 3.75 -7.67 3.00
CA GLY A 299 4.02 -8.03 1.61
C GLY A 299 2.83 -8.75 0.95
N LEU A 300 2.26 -9.75 1.61
CA LEU A 300 1.09 -10.45 1.08
C LEU A 300 -0.21 -9.68 1.31
N GLY A 301 -0.37 -9.07 2.49
CA GLY A 301 -1.65 -8.50 2.91
C GLY A 301 -1.95 -7.11 2.37
N GLN A 302 -0.96 -6.31 1.99
CA GLN A 302 -1.20 -4.96 1.51
C GLN A 302 -1.03 -4.83 0.00
N LYS A 303 -2.14 -4.72 -0.71
CA LYS A 303 -2.22 -4.76 -2.17
C LYS A 303 -2.34 -3.38 -2.82
N ASN A 304 -1.84 -3.25 -4.04
CA ASN A 304 -2.09 -2.11 -4.91
C ASN A 304 -3.52 -2.21 -5.48
N THR A 305 -4.46 -1.76 -4.67
CA THR A 305 -5.88 -1.93 -4.94
C THR A 305 -6.39 -1.09 -6.12
N ILE A 306 -5.80 0.07 -6.39
CA ILE A 306 -6.18 0.88 -7.58
C ILE A 306 -5.86 0.10 -8.85
N LEU A 307 -4.66 -0.47 -8.92
CA LEU A 307 -4.27 -1.32 -10.04
C LEU A 307 -5.19 -2.55 -10.13
N ALA A 308 -5.51 -3.18 -8.99
CA ALA A 308 -6.40 -4.34 -8.94
C ALA A 308 -7.82 -4.01 -9.46
N ILE A 309 -8.41 -2.88 -9.04
CA ILE A 309 -9.72 -2.43 -9.51
C ILE A 309 -9.66 -2.16 -11.01
N TRP A 310 -8.64 -1.45 -11.48
CA TRP A 310 -8.47 -1.16 -12.90
C TRP A 310 -8.32 -2.42 -13.73
N MET A 311 -7.45 -3.37 -13.33
CA MET A 311 -7.26 -4.64 -14.02
C MET A 311 -8.54 -5.46 -14.06
N SER A 312 -9.30 -5.48 -12.96
CA SER A 312 -10.59 -6.17 -12.89
C SER A 312 -11.59 -5.58 -13.89
N GLN A 313 -11.67 -4.25 -13.97
CA GLN A 313 -12.58 -3.56 -14.89
C GLN A 313 -12.20 -3.68 -16.36
N MET A 314 -10.93 -3.94 -16.66
CA MET A 314 -10.43 -4.04 -18.02
C MET A 314 -10.41 -5.47 -18.57
N TYR A 315 -10.10 -6.46 -17.71
CA TYR A 315 -9.79 -7.82 -18.15
C TYR A 315 -10.68 -8.90 -17.54
N LEU A 316 -11.54 -8.55 -16.57
CA LEU A 316 -12.46 -9.47 -15.92
C LEU A 316 -13.89 -8.92 -16.01
N ASN A 317 -14.82 -9.58 -15.35
CA ASN A 317 -16.15 -9.00 -15.18
C ASN A 317 -16.05 -7.72 -14.33
N PRO A 318 -16.57 -6.57 -14.80
CA PRO A 318 -16.46 -5.32 -14.04
C PRO A 318 -17.06 -5.36 -12.62
N VAL A 319 -18.08 -6.19 -12.36
CA VAL A 319 -18.64 -6.44 -11.01
C VAL A 319 -17.58 -7.00 -10.07
N ALA A 320 -16.67 -7.85 -10.56
CA ALA A 320 -15.58 -8.42 -9.78
C ALA A 320 -14.68 -7.33 -9.14
N SER A 321 -14.71 -6.08 -9.69
CA SER A 321 -13.97 -4.94 -9.11
C SER A 321 -14.45 -4.51 -7.73
N VAL A 322 -15.64 -4.92 -7.31
CA VAL A 322 -16.17 -4.75 -5.94
C VAL A 322 -15.27 -5.45 -4.92
N GLY A 323 -14.69 -6.61 -5.27
CA GLY A 323 -13.75 -7.34 -4.42
C GLY A 323 -12.55 -6.47 -4.00
N PRO A 324 -11.68 -6.03 -4.93
CA PRO A 324 -10.55 -5.17 -4.59
C PRO A 324 -10.97 -3.77 -4.09
N ALA A 325 -12.14 -3.24 -4.44
CA ALA A 325 -12.67 -2.00 -3.88
C ALA A 325 -12.99 -2.17 -2.37
N SER A 326 -13.62 -3.28 -1.99
CA SER A 326 -13.84 -3.63 -0.58
C SER A 326 -12.53 -3.93 0.15
N TYR A 327 -11.58 -4.58 -0.53
CA TYR A 327 -10.26 -4.88 0.03
C TYR A 327 -9.49 -3.61 0.46
N VAL A 328 -9.70 -2.46 -0.22
CA VAL A 328 -9.15 -1.16 0.22
C VAL A 328 -9.51 -0.88 1.68
N LEU A 329 -10.78 -1.05 2.03
CA LEU A 329 -11.27 -0.83 3.40
C LEU A 329 -10.65 -1.83 4.38
N TRP A 330 -10.70 -3.11 4.04
CA TRP A 330 -10.25 -4.19 4.92
C TRP A 330 -8.76 -4.11 5.24
N GLN A 331 -7.90 -3.91 4.24
CA GLN A 331 -6.44 -3.77 4.49
C GLN A 331 -6.11 -2.56 5.37
N ASN A 332 -6.86 -1.45 5.25
CA ASN A 332 -6.65 -0.27 6.07
C ASN A 332 -7.14 -0.47 7.51
N ILE A 333 -8.26 -1.17 7.71
CA ILE A 333 -8.74 -1.55 9.05
C ILE A 333 -7.72 -2.46 9.74
N VAL A 334 -7.23 -3.50 9.04
CA VAL A 334 -6.21 -4.42 9.57
C VAL A 334 -4.92 -3.68 9.93
N ASN A 335 -4.46 -2.75 9.09
CA ASN A 335 -3.27 -1.96 9.36
C ASN A 335 -3.45 -1.03 10.56
N SER A 336 -4.60 -0.36 10.65
CA SER A 336 -4.94 0.51 11.78
C SER A 336 -4.95 -0.28 13.10
N TYR A 337 -5.53 -1.47 13.10
CA TYR A 337 -5.55 -2.37 14.24
C TYR A 337 -4.14 -2.83 14.66
N GLN A 338 -3.29 -3.20 13.69
CA GLN A 338 -1.91 -3.60 13.98
C GLN A 338 -1.09 -2.45 14.57
N LEU A 339 -1.26 -1.22 14.07
CA LEU A 339 -0.58 -0.03 14.58
C LEU A 339 -1.08 0.32 16.01
N TRP A 340 -2.38 0.17 16.28
CA TRP A 340 -2.95 0.36 17.60
C TRP A 340 -2.39 -0.64 18.63
N ILE A 341 -2.33 -1.93 18.28
CA ILE A 341 -1.72 -2.95 19.15
C ILE A 341 -0.27 -2.60 19.46
N LYS A 342 0.51 -2.19 18.43
CA LYS A 342 1.90 -1.81 18.63
C LYS A 342 2.02 -0.64 19.60
N LYS A 343 1.25 0.42 19.37
CA LYS A 343 1.26 1.60 20.24
C LYS A 343 0.98 1.24 21.70
N ASN A 344 -0.07 0.45 21.96
CA ASN A 344 -0.44 0.03 23.31
C ASN A 344 0.66 -0.81 23.97
N ARG A 345 1.42 -1.59 23.19
CA ARG A 345 2.55 -2.36 23.71
C ARG A 345 3.72 -1.44 24.07
N ASP A 346 4.04 -0.50 23.21
CA ASP A 346 5.12 0.45 23.41
C ASP A 346 4.83 1.34 24.65
N ASP A 347 3.59 1.80 24.81
CA ASP A 347 3.14 2.59 25.97
C ASP A 347 3.25 1.77 27.30
N LYS A 348 2.88 0.48 27.29
CA LYS A 348 3.04 -0.42 28.46
C LYS A 348 4.51 -0.65 28.82
N CYS A 349 5.37 -0.83 27.84
CA CYS A 349 6.81 -0.98 28.08
C CYS A 349 7.42 0.30 28.67
N ALA A 350 7.00 1.47 28.20
CA ALA A 350 7.46 2.75 28.73
C ALA A 350 7.05 2.94 30.22
N SER A 351 5.78 2.65 30.55
CA SER A 351 5.28 2.77 31.94
C SER A 351 5.94 1.78 32.90
N SER A 352 6.25 0.55 32.46
CA SER A 352 6.96 -0.44 33.27
C SER A 352 8.42 -0.07 33.54
N HIS A 353 9.08 0.63 32.61
CA HIS A 353 10.43 1.16 32.80
C HIS A 353 10.46 2.34 33.79
N GLU A 354 9.46 3.21 33.77
CA GLU A 354 9.35 4.31 34.72
C GLU A 354 9.05 3.80 36.14
N ALA A 355 8.20 2.74 36.29
CA ALA A 355 7.90 2.15 37.60
C ALA A 355 9.11 1.42 38.22
N ARG A 356 10.08 0.92 37.40
CA ARG A 356 11.31 0.29 37.92
C ARG A 356 12.42 1.29 38.29
N LYS A 357 12.28 2.55 37.91
CA LYS A 357 13.24 3.62 38.25
C LYS A 357 12.85 4.42 39.50
N LYS A 358 11.64 4.20 40.02
CA LYS A 358 11.17 4.65 41.36
C LYS A 358 11.39 3.57 42.37
#